data_31d495f0802c70e826e87b36febe3081
#
_entry.id   31d495f0802c70e826e87b36febe3081
#
_cell.length_a   1.000
_cell.length_b   1.000
_cell.length_c   1.000
_cell.angle_alpha   90.00
_cell.angle_beta   90.00
_cell.angle_gamma   90.00
#
_symmetry.space_group_name_H-M   'P 1'
#
loop_
_entity.id
_entity.type
_entity.pdbx_description
1 polymer ?
#
loop_
_entity_poly.entity_id
_entity_poly.type
_entity_poly.pdbx_seq_one_letter_code
_entity_poly.pdbx_strand_id
1 'polypeptide(L)'
;MSSSKRRLRPPLRVTGRIPPVEASGAPREFEVAIGEAIPAPEAFGASFEEMPASEGLELGAGLEGDPAVSFRRTLGMFATGVTVLTTRVAEQVHGMTANAFMSVSLSPPLVLISIDRRAKMGALLHEGTRFGVSVLEARQTDLSDRFAGRISDDVPEPTFEIVHETPLVEGALAHLVARVVRSYWGGDHSLFLGQVEFARYGEGRPLLFHGGRYERLTEDPRVFSSLPAELLDPILALGRERSYGDGDVIMTLGEPGDELMLVLEGSVRVRKPGLDVALGAGELMGEIEVLDPGGGRIADITAEGPVRCLAVSRESLLTALEADPRAAIALTEVLAARFRRTP
;
A
#
# COMPACT_ATOMS: atom_id res chain seq x y z
N MET A 1 53.80 -8.05 26.09
CA MET A 1 52.55 -7.30 25.74
C MET A 1 52.19 -7.66 24.29
N SER A 2 51.34 -8.68 24.11
CA SER A 2 50.97 -9.18 22.78
C SER A 2 49.55 -8.71 22.47
N SER A 3 49.40 -7.83 21.47
CA SER A 3 48.13 -7.30 21.01
C SER A 3 47.52 -8.26 19.99
N SER A 4 46.47 -8.99 20.42
CA SER A 4 45.69 -9.85 19.56
C SER A 4 44.74 -8.99 18.68
N LYS A 5 45.08 -8.83 17.40
CA LYS A 5 44.20 -8.24 16.39
C LYS A 5 43.09 -9.25 16.03
N ARG A 6 41.87 -9.02 16.51
CA ARG A 6 40.68 -9.72 16.02
C ARG A 6 40.50 -9.42 14.52
N ARG A 7 40.63 -10.42 13.67
CA ARG A 7 40.25 -10.35 12.25
C ARG A 7 38.71 -10.33 12.15
N LEU A 8 38.18 -9.26 11.62
CA LEU A 8 36.78 -9.18 11.19
C LEU A 8 36.55 -10.18 10.05
N ARG A 9 35.53 -11.03 10.19
CA ARG A 9 35.13 -11.92 9.10
C ARG A 9 34.48 -11.08 8.00
N PRO A 10 34.73 -11.39 6.71
CA PRO A 10 34.08 -10.70 5.61
C PRO A 10 32.55 -11.00 5.60
N PRO A 11 31.71 -10.07 5.11
CA PRO A 11 30.28 -10.29 5.04
C PRO A 11 29.95 -11.46 4.11
N LEU A 12 29.03 -12.32 4.54
CA LEU A 12 28.48 -13.41 3.74
C LEU A 12 27.81 -12.82 2.47
N ARG A 13 28.41 -13.06 1.31
CA ARG A 13 27.73 -12.83 0.02
C ARG A 13 26.72 -13.95 -0.18
N VAL A 14 25.45 -13.64 -0.02
CA VAL A 14 24.37 -14.51 -0.50
C VAL A 14 24.22 -14.29 -2.00
N THR A 15 24.82 -15.17 -2.81
CA THR A 15 24.59 -15.24 -4.24
C THR A 15 23.46 -16.23 -4.48
N GLY A 16 22.21 -15.81 -4.29
CA GLY A 16 21.03 -16.52 -4.77
C GLY A 16 20.44 -15.76 -5.94
N ARG A 17 20.53 -16.32 -7.15
CA ARG A 17 19.66 -15.88 -8.24
C ARG A 17 18.24 -16.31 -7.89
N ILE A 18 17.34 -15.35 -7.71
CA ILE A 18 15.92 -15.61 -7.76
C ILE A 18 15.63 -16.03 -9.20
N PRO A 19 15.10 -17.24 -9.46
CA PRO A 19 14.72 -17.61 -10.80
C PRO A 19 13.64 -16.64 -11.31
N PRO A 20 13.65 -16.26 -12.61
CA PRO A 20 12.61 -15.42 -13.17
C PRO A 20 11.27 -16.12 -12.99
N VAL A 21 10.28 -15.37 -12.51
CA VAL A 21 8.89 -15.81 -12.46
C VAL A 21 8.45 -15.95 -13.91
N GLU A 22 8.21 -17.18 -14.37
CA GLU A 22 7.63 -17.41 -15.69
C GLU A 22 6.21 -16.82 -15.69
N ALA A 23 6.00 -15.84 -16.56
CA ALA A 23 4.71 -15.24 -16.81
C ALA A 23 3.82 -16.24 -17.56
N SER A 24 3.07 -17.06 -16.85
CA SER A 24 1.97 -17.85 -17.41
C SER A 24 0.72 -17.62 -16.56
N GLY A 25 -0.21 -16.91 -17.13
CA GLY A 25 -1.38 -16.30 -16.55
C GLY A 25 -2.51 -17.22 -16.09
N ALA A 26 -2.27 -18.12 -15.17
CA ALA A 26 -3.33 -18.79 -14.41
C ALA A 26 -3.03 -18.68 -12.92
N PRO A 27 -4.05 -18.41 -12.07
CA PRO A 27 -3.86 -18.40 -10.62
C PRO A 27 -3.28 -19.75 -10.18
N ARG A 28 -2.19 -19.71 -9.43
CA ARG A 28 -1.60 -20.92 -8.86
C ARG A 28 -2.24 -21.18 -7.51
N GLU A 29 -2.98 -22.29 -7.40
CA GLU A 29 -3.54 -22.76 -6.15
C GLU A 29 -2.58 -23.77 -5.50
N PHE A 30 -2.31 -23.58 -4.22
CA PHE A 30 -1.57 -24.52 -3.41
C PHE A 30 -2.46 -24.94 -2.24
N GLU A 31 -2.88 -26.19 -2.25
CA GLU A 31 -3.45 -26.80 -1.07
C GLU A 31 -2.29 -27.31 -0.22
N VAL A 32 -2.09 -26.73 0.96
CA VAL A 32 -1.00 -27.12 1.85
C VAL A 32 -1.49 -28.28 2.70
N ALA A 33 -0.90 -29.44 2.52
CA ALA A 33 -1.17 -30.57 3.39
C ALA A 33 -0.88 -30.19 4.85
N ILE A 34 -1.79 -30.51 5.76
CA ILE A 34 -1.59 -30.30 7.19
C ILE A 34 -0.35 -31.09 7.60
N GLY A 35 0.74 -30.36 7.87
CA GLY A 35 2.02 -30.95 8.24
C GLY A 35 2.02 -31.55 9.62
N GLU A 36 3.15 -32.15 10.03
CA GLU A 36 3.38 -32.76 11.32
C GLU A 36 3.02 -31.84 12.49
N ALA A 37 2.62 -32.43 13.61
CA ALA A 37 2.21 -31.74 14.82
C ALA A 37 3.28 -30.71 15.26
N ILE A 38 2.82 -29.47 15.55
CA ILE A 38 3.68 -28.40 16.08
C ILE A 38 4.26 -28.89 17.41
N PRO A 39 5.59 -28.83 17.62
CA PRO A 39 6.20 -29.20 18.89
C PRO A 39 5.56 -28.42 20.05
N ALA A 40 5.36 -29.07 21.19
CA ALA A 40 4.78 -28.43 22.35
C ALA A 40 5.62 -27.22 22.82
N PRO A 41 5.00 -26.20 23.40
CA PRO A 41 5.67 -24.97 23.81
C PRO A 41 6.86 -25.19 24.76
N GLU A 42 6.84 -26.24 25.53
CA GLU A 42 7.92 -26.61 26.46
C GLU A 42 9.28 -26.86 25.74
N ALA A 43 9.24 -27.16 24.43
CA ALA A 43 10.45 -27.31 23.63
C ALA A 43 11.22 -26.01 23.40
N PHE A 44 10.61 -24.83 23.64
CA PHE A 44 11.19 -23.52 23.35
C PHE A 44 11.62 -22.73 24.59
N GLY A 45 11.42 -23.22 25.79
CA GLY A 45 12.03 -22.75 27.04
C GLY A 45 11.64 -21.34 27.50
N ALA A 46 10.64 -20.70 26.91
CA ALA A 46 10.17 -19.37 27.32
C ALA A 46 8.65 -19.34 27.43
N SER A 47 8.13 -19.05 28.61
CA SER A 47 6.74 -18.67 28.82
C SER A 47 6.59 -17.21 28.42
N PHE A 48 5.75 -16.92 27.41
CA PHE A 48 5.33 -15.56 27.06
C PHE A 48 4.16 -15.06 27.93
N GLU A 49 3.94 -15.66 29.08
CA GLU A 49 2.81 -15.34 29.96
C GLU A 49 3.03 -14.08 30.80
N GLU A 50 4.29 -13.69 31.03
CA GLU A 50 4.62 -12.46 31.76
C GLU A 50 5.23 -11.42 30.82
N MET A 51 4.46 -10.37 30.53
CA MET A 51 5.00 -9.19 29.83
C MET A 51 5.84 -8.38 30.81
N PRO A 52 7.02 -7.89 30.38
CA PRO A 52 7.83 -6.99 31.20
C PRO A 52 7.05 -5.73 31.56
N ALA A 53 7.30 -5.18 32.74
CA ALA A 53 6.77 -3.88 33.12
C ALA A 53 7.22 -2.82 32.10
N SER A 54 6.28 -1.94 31.72
CA SER A 54 6.59 -0.84 30.82
C SER A 54 7.48 0.18 31.56
N GLU A 55 8.72 0.33 31.12
CA GLU A 55 9.64 1.36 31.63
C GLU A 55 9.43 2.74 30.97
N GLY A 56 8.38 2.89 30.22
CA GLY A 56 8.13 4.11 29.44
C GLY A 56 8.84 4.09 28.09
N LEU A 57 8.29 4.84 27.16
CA LEU A 57 8.84 4.99 25.81
C LEU A 57 9.70 6.26 25.74
N GLU A 58 10.99 6.12 25.47
CA GLU A 58 11.85 7.25 25.14
C GLU A 58 11.66 7.63 23.66
N LEU A 59 11.32 8.87 23.42
CA LEU A 59 11.18 9.42 22.07
C LEU A 59 12.47 10.13 21.65
N GLY A 60 12.89 9.94 20.41
CA GLY A 60 14.03 10.64 19.82
C GLY A 60 13.82 12.16 19.75
N ALA A 61 14.92 12.92 19.65
CA ALA A 61 14.88 14.37 19.55
C ALA A 61 14.02 14.85 18.38
N GLY A 62 13.20 15.89 18.60
CA GLY A 62 12.28 16.45 17.59
C GLY A 62 10.90 15.81 17.53
N LEU A 63 10.62 14.80 18.36
CA LEU A 63 9.29 14.24 18.51
C LEU A 63 8.63 14.87 19.74
N GLU A 64 7.71 15.81 19.52
CA GLU A 64 6.95 16.47 20.57
C GLU A 64 5.51 15.94 20.57
N GLY A 65 4.86 15.94 21.75
CA GLY A 65 3.46 15.58 21.93
C GLY A 65 3.24 14.23 22.62
N ASP A 66 2.07 13.62 22.36
CA ASP A 66 1.68 12.33 22.97
C ASP A 66 2.60 11.20 22.49
N PRO A 67 3.31 10.48 23.42
CA PRO A 67 4.18 9.36 23.10
C PRO A 67 3.51 8.27 22.28
N ALA A 68 2.22 7.97 22.52
CA ALA A 68 1.49 6.95 21.78
C ALA A 68 1.25 7.35 20.32
N VAL A 69 1.01 8.65 20.07
CA VAL A 69 0.86 9.19 18.71
C VAL A 69 2.19 9.14 17.96
N SER A 70 3.26 9.57 18.61
CA SER A 70 4.62 9.54 18.03
C SER A 70 5.08 8.12 17.74
N PHE A 71 4.83 7.17 18.63
CA PHE A 71 5.12 5.76 18.41
C PHE A 71 4.34 5.20 17.22
N ARG A 72 3.03 5.49 17.13
CA ARG A 72 2.21 5.07 15.99
C ARG A 72 2.73 5.64 14.66
N ARG A 73 3.17 6.90 14.64
CA ARG A 73 3.80 7.51 13.46
C ARG A 73 5.09 6.81 13.08
N THR A 74 5.93 6.48 14.07
CA THR A 74 7.18 5.73 13.85
C THR A 74 6.89 4.36 13.22
N LEU A 75 5.92 3.62 13.76
CA LEU A 75 5.49 2.34 13.18
C LEU A 75 4.91 2.52 11.78
N GLY A 76 4.22 3.64 11.52
CA GLY A 76 3.68 3.98 10.20
C GLY A 76 4.74 4.14 9.11
N MET A 77 6.00 4.39 9.45
CA MET A 77 7.12 4.44 8.48
C MET A 77 7.49 3.06 7.93
N PHE A 78 7.00 1.98 8.53
CA PHE A 78 7.12 0.64 7.99
C PHE A 78 5.98 0.38 7.00
N ALA A 79 6.28 0.40 5.69
CA ALA A 79 5.32 0.12 4.66
C ALA A 79 4.82 -1.33 4.74
N THR A 80 3.51 -1.53 4.73
CA THR A 80 2.88 -2.84 4.79
C THR A 80 1.91 -3.03 3.64
N GLY A 81 1.62 -4.30 3.29
CA GLY A 81 0.43 -4.63 2.54
C GLY A 81 -0.84 -4.38 3.37
N VAL A 82 -1.98 -4.29 2.70
CA VAL A 82 -3.29 -4.21 3.34
C VAL A 82 -4.03 -5.51 3.14
N THR A 83 -4.56 -6.07 4.22
CA THR A 83 -5.34 -7.31 4.19
C THR A 83 -6.74 -7.10 4.74
N VAL A 84 -7.69 -7.90 4.29
CA VAL A 84 -8.97 -8.10 4.98
C VAL A 84 -8.95 -9.49 5.62
N LEU A 85 -9.06 -9.51 6.94
CA LEU A 85 -9.25 -10.73 7.71
C LEU A 85 -10.73 -11.04 7.75
N THR A 86 -11.11 -12.28 7.54
CA THR A 86 -12.50 -12.74 7.55
C THR A 86 -12.65 -13.99 8.40
N THR A 87 -13.80 -14.13 9.02
CA THR A 87 -14.25 -15.38 9.64
C THR A 87 -15.75 -15.53 9.52
N ARG A 88 -16.26 -16.73 9.63
CA ARG A 88 -17.70 -17.03 9.59
C ARG A 88 -18.20 -17.37 10.97
N VAL A 89 -19.29 -16.73 11.37
CA VAL A 89 -20.02 -17.04 12.60
C VAL A 89 -21.46 -17.34 12.24
N ALA A 90 -21.86 -18.60 12.33
CA ALA A 90 -23.11 -19.10 11.78
C ALA A 90 -23.22 -18.74 10.27
N GLU A 91 -24.26 -18.03 9.86
CA GLU A 91 -24.48 -17.61 8.47
C GLU A 91 -23.89 -16.20 8.16
N GLN A 92 -23.24 -15.55 9.12
CA GLN A 92 -22.73 -14.18 8.95
C GLN A 92 -21.21 -14.18 8.72
N VAL A 93 -20.79 -13.41 7.73
CA VAL A 93 -19.39 -13.08 7.50
C VAL A 93 -19.01 -11.90 8.39
N HIS A 94 -17.93 -12.05 9.16
CA HIS A 94 -17.31 -10.95 9.85
C HIS A 94 -15.94 -10.68 9.24
N GLY A 95 -15.68 -9.41 8.88
CA GLY A 95 -14.42 -8.98 8.29
C GLY A 95 -13.84 -7.77 9.02
N MET A 96 -12.52 -7.60 8.95
CA MET A 96 -11.82 -6.39 9.38
C MET A 96 -10.58 -6.15 8.53
N THR A 97 -10.27 -4.89 8.28
CA THR A 97 -9.00 -4.50 7.67
C THR A 97 -7.86 -4.62 8.67
N ALA A 98 -6.77 -5.20 8.24
CA ALA A 98 -5.56 -5.31 9.04
C ALA A 98 -4.31 -5.20 8.15
N ASN A 99 -3.29 -4.53 8.68
CA ASN A 99 -1.94 -4.53 8.12
C ASN A 99 -0.94 -5.33 8.98
N ALA A 100 -1.35 -5.73 10.18
CA ALA A 100 -0.55 -6.54 11.09
C ALA A 100 -0.65 -8.04 10.75
N PHE A 101 -0.13 -8.41 9.59
CA PHE A 101 -0.04 -9.78 9.06
C PHE A 101 1.41 -10.08 8.69
N MET A 102 1.90 -11.25 9.09
CA MET A 102 3.25 -11.68 8.74
C MET A 102 3.36 -13.19 8.54
N SER A 103 4.27 -13.60 7.65
CA SER A 103 4.72 -14.98 7.52
C SER A 103 5.64 -15.36 8.68
N VAL A 104 5.44 -16.54 9.25
CA VAL A 104 6.24 -17.05 10.38
C VAL A 104 7.12 -18.22 9.97
N SER A 105 6.56 -19.20 9.25
CA SER A 105 7.27 -20.44 8.89
C SER A 105 6.71 -21.01 7.58
N LEU A 106 7.56 -21.68 6.83
CA LEU A 106 7.17 -22.44 5.65
C LEU A 106 6.96 -23.92 5.93
N SER A 107 7.54 -24.45 7.01
CA SER A 107 7.39 -25.86 7.40
C SER A 107 7.40 -25.99 8.92
N PRO A 108 6.24 -26.19 9.56
CA PRO A 108 4.91 -26.10 8.97
C PRO A 108 4.59 -24.67 8.48
N PRO A 109 3.64 -24.51 7.55
CA PRO A 109 3.28 -23.19 7.03
C PRO A 109 2.48 -22.42 8.09
N LEU A 110 3.07 -21.34 8.61
CA LEU A 110 2.51 -20.55 9.71
C LEU A 110 2.48 -19.07 9.34
N VAL A 111 1.41 -18.41 9.76
CA VAL A 111 1.23 -16.96 9.70
C VAL A 111 0.85 -16.40 11.07
N LEU A 112 1.15 -15.14 11.30
CA LEU A 112 0.76 -14.41 12.51
C LEU A 112 -0.08 -13.20 12.13
N ILE A 113 -1.17 -13.00 12.89
CA ILE A 113 -1.98 -11.77 12.85
C ILE A 113 -2.03 -11.15 14.25
N SER A 114 -2.03 -9.83 14.30
CA SER A 114 -2.15 -9.07 15.54
C SER A 114 -3.44 -8.24 15.50
N ILE A 115 -4.30 -8.40 16.49
CA ILE A 115 -5.65 -7.82 16.54
C ILE A 115 -5.84 -7.08 17.85
N ASP A 116 -6.29 -5.83 17.79
CA ASP A 116 -6.70 -5.05 18.97
C ASP A 116 -7.77 -5.82 19.75
N ARG A 117 -7.56 -5.98 21.06
CA ARG A 117 -8.44 -6.75 21.95
C ARG A 117 -9.86 -6.19 22.04
N ARG A 118 -10.05 -4.92 21.67
CA ARG A 118 -11.37 -4.28 21.58
C ARG A 118 -12.09 -4.62 20.28
N ALA A 119 -11.36 -5.10 19.25
CA ALA A 119 -11.96 -5.47 17.97
C ALA A 119 -12.81 -6.75 18.12
N LYS A 120 -14.00 -6.74 17.50
CA LYS A 120 -14.91 -7.89 17.51
C LYS A 120 -14.25 -9.16 16.98
N MET A 121 -13.37 -9.05 15.97
CA MET A 121 -12.64 -10.17 15.40
C MET A 121 -11.82 -10.91 16.47
N GLY A 122 -11.18 -10.20 17.40
CA GLY A 122 -10.39 -10.83 18.48
C GLY A 122 -11.22 -11.73 19.39
N ALA A 123 -12.50 -11.41 19.61
CA ALA A 123 -13.42 -12.23 20.41
C ALA A 123 -13.97 -13.44 19.61
N LEU A 124 -13.90 -13.41 18.29
CA LEU A 124 -14.38 -14.50 17.42
C LEU A 124 -13.33 -15.56 17.13
N LEU A 125 -12.04 -15.21 17.26
CA LEU A 125 -10.94 -16.12 17.00
C LEU A 125 -10.50 -16.82 18.28
N HIS A 126 -10.44 -18.14 18.22
CA HIS A 126 -9.90 -19.01 19.27
C HIS A 126 -9.22 -20.23 18.61
N GLU A 127 -8.49 -21.01 19.37
CA GLU A 127 -7.85 -22.23 18.85
C GLU A 127 -8.87 -23.12 18.11
N GLY A 128 -8.51 -23.55 16.92
CA GLY A 128 -9.37 -24.31 16.02
C GLY A 128 -10.23 -23.48 15.06
N THR A 129 -10.42 -22.17 15.30
CA THR A 129 -11.18 -21.29 14.40
C THR A 129 -10.39 -21.06 13.10
N ARG A 130 -11.08 -21.19 11.94
CA ARG A 130 -10.52 -20.77 10.66
C ARG A 130 -10.74 -19.29 10.42
N PHE A 131 -9.76 -18.67 9.78
CA PHE A 131 -9.87 -17.30 9.29
C PHE A 131 -9.28 -17.18 7.90
N GLY A 132 -9.88 -16.32 7.10
CA GLY A 132 -9.39 -15.94 5.79
C GLY A 132 -8.50 -14.72 5.86
N VAL A 133 -7.51 -14.66 4.98
CA VAL A 133 -6.68 -13.47 4.73
C VAL A 133 -6.77 -13.18 3.25
N SER A 134 -7.31 -12.03 2.90
CA SER A 134 -7.35 -11.53 1.53
C SER A 134 -6.43 -10.32 1.41
N VAL A 135 -5.31 -10.48 0.69
CA VAL A 135 -4.38 -9.38 0.39
C VAL A 135 -5.00 -8.51 -0.68
N LEU A 136 -5.29 -7.26 -0.36
CA LEU A 136 -6.02 -6.38 -1.26
C LEU A 136 -5.17 -5.93 -2.46
N GLU A 137 -5.85 -5.84 -3.60
CA GLU A 137 -5.32 -5.25 -4.83
C GLU A 137 -5.35 -3.71 -4.72
N ALA A 138 -4.48 -3.02 -5.42
CA ALA A 138 -4.28 -1.57 -5.34
C ALA A 138 -5.54 -0.72 -5.51
N ARG A 139 -6.56 -1.23 -6.25
CA ARG A 139 -7.83 -0.53 -6.48
C ARG A 139 -8.88 -0.78 -5.39
N GLN A 140 -8.61 -1.64 -4.41
CA GLN A 140 -9.57 -2.02 -3.39
C GLN A 140 -9.48 -1.14 -2.12
N THR A 141 -9.17 0.14 -2.28
CA THR A 141 -9.11 1.12 -1.18
C THR A 141 -10.46 1.22 -0.46
N ASP A 142 -11.57 1.28 -1.22
CA ASP A 142 -12.92 1.40 -0.67
C ASP A 142 -13.30 0.18 0.18
N LEU A 143 -12.89 -1.02 -0.27
CA LEU A 143 -13.04 -2.24 0.52
C LEU A 143 -12.25 -2.19 1.83
N SER A 144 -11.03 -1.69 1.77
CA SER A 144 -10.21 -1.50 2.96
C SER A 144 -10.88 -0.55 3.95
N ASP A 145 -11.38 0.60 3.48
CA ASP A 145 -12.05 1.58 4.34
C ASP A 145 -13.36 1.03 4.92
N ARG A 146 -14.13 0.27 4.13
CA ARG A 146 -15.34 -0.40 4.61
C ARG A 146 -15.04 -1.33 5.80
N PHE A 147 -14.07 -2.22 5.66
CA PHE A 147 -13.69 -3.17 6.71
C PHE A 147 -12.90 -2.52 7.86
N ALA A 148 -12.43 -1.28 7.68
CA ALA A 148 -11.88 -0.44 8.75
C ALA A 148 -12.98 0.32 9.52
N GLY A 149 -14.27 0.15 9.17
CA GLY A 149 -15.39 0.84 9.79
C GLY A 149 -15.60 2.27 9.29
N ARG A 150 -14.97 2.66 8.19
CA ARG A 150 -15.12 3.95 7.51
C ARG A 150 -16.11 3.78 6.37
N ILE A 151 -17.39 3.59 6.69
CA ILE A 151 -18.43 3.27 5.68
C ILE A 151 -18.78 4.53 4.89
N SER A 152 -18.75 4.40 3.55
CA SER A 152 -19.45 5.29 2.63
C SER A 152 -20.65 4.52 2.07
N ASP A 153 -21.81 5.14 2.01
CA ASP A 153 -23.06 4.52 1.52
C ASP A 153 -22.98 4.13 0.03
N ASP A 154 -22.01 4.69 -0.70
CA ASP A 154 -21.81 4.46 -2.14
C ASP A 154 -20.93 3.23 -2.47
N VAL A 155 -20.32 2.57 -1.46
CA VAL A 155 -19.44 1.42 -1.70
C VAL A 155 -20.28 0.13 -1.81
N PRO A 156 -20.18 -0.61 -2.93
CA PRO A 156 -20.89 -1.87 -3.11
C PRO A 156 -20.61 -2.88 -1.99
N GLU A 157 -21.60 -3.73 -1.69
CA GLU A 157 -21.40 -4.85 -0.78
C GLU A 157 -20.29 -5.77 -1.30
N PRO A 158 -19.35 -6.20 -0.42
CA PRO A 158 -18.28 -7.09 -0.82
C PRO A 158 -18.84 -8.47 -1.18
N THR A 159 -18.30 -9.06 -2.23
CA THR A 159 -18.55 -10.45 -2.60
C THR A 159 -17.47 -11.37 -2.02
N PHE A 160 -17.85 -12.61 -1.73
CA PHE A 160 -16.98 -13.57 -1.09
C PHE A 160 -17.01 -14.93 -1.81
N GLU A 161 -15.85 -15.48 -2.03
CA GLU A 161 -15.66 -16.89 -2.33
C GLU A 161 -15.52 -17.67 -1.03
N ILE A 162 -16.12 -18.85 -0.94
CA ILE A 162 -16.05 -19.71 0.25
C ILE A 162 -15.05 -20.85 0.00
N VAL A 163 -13.97 -20.87 0.76
CA VAL A 163 -12.95 -21.93 0.72
C VAL A 163 -12.78 -22.50 2.12
N HIS A 164 -12.87 -23.80 2.28
CA HIS A 164 -12.85 -24.49 3.58
C HIS A 164 -13.81 -23.85 4.60
N GLU A 165 -15.02 -23.54 4.16
CA GLU A 165 -16.05 -22.85 4.95
C GLU A 165 -15.68 -21.41 5.39
N THR A 166 -14.61 -20.86 4.85
CA THR A 166 -14.06 -19.56 5.20
C THR A 166 -14.28 -18.58 4.06
N PRO A 167 -14.88 -17.41 4.31
CA PRO A 167 -15.09 -16.41 3.28
C PRO A 167 -13.77 -15.71 2.93
N LEU A 168 -13.50 -15.53 1.64
CA LEU A 168 -12.39 -14.78 1.08
C LEU A 168 -12.94 -13.67 0.18
N VAL A 169 -12.40 -12.47 0.25
CA VAL A 169 -12.87 -11.32 -0.54
C VAL A 169 -12.54 -11.56 -2.01
N GLU A 170 -13.55 -11.52 -2.89
CA GLU A 170 -13.33 -11.67 -4.32
C GLU A 170 -12.48 -10.54 -4.91
N GLY A 171 -11.67 -10.87 -5.92
CA GLY A 171 -10.81 -9.92 -6.63
C GLY A 171 -9.59 -9.45 -5.83
N ALA A 172 -9.32 -10.01 -4.66
CA ALA A 172 -8.09 -9.72 -3.94
C ALA A 172 -6.87 -10.38 -4.63
N LEU A 173 -5.70 -9.79 -4.43
CA LEU A 173 -4.44 -10.20 -5.07
C LEU A 173 -3.97 -11.60 -4.60
N ALA A 174 -4.15 -11.90 -3.32
CA ALA A 174 -3.83 -13.21 -2.78
C ALA A 174 -4.79 -13.59 -1.65
N HIS A 175 -4.95 -14.89 -1.46
CA HIS A 175 -5.85 -15.48 -0.48
C HIS A 175 -5.16 -16.56 0.33
N LEU A 176 -5.44 -16.60 1.62
CA LEU A 176 -5.07 -17.69 2.48
C LEU A 176 -6.27 -18.07 3.37
N VAL A 177 -6.35 -19.35 3.71
CA VAL A 177 -7.16 -19.85 4.83
C VAL A 177 -6.21 -20.42 5.85
N ALA A 178 -6.33 -19.97 7.08
CA ALA A 178 -5.52 -20.49 8.18
C ALA A 178 -6.40 -20.85 9.37
N ARG A 179 -5.95 -21.84 10.13
CA ARG A 179 -6.58 -22.27 11.38
C ARG A 179 -5.76 -21.78 12.56
N VAL A 180 -6.37 -21.11 13.52
CA VAL A 180 -5.70 -20.69 14.75
C VAL A 180 -5.20 -21.91 15.51
N VAL A 181 -3.89 -21.99 15.74
CA VAL A 181 -3.25 -23.07 16.49
C VAL A 181 -2.79 -22.62 17.88
N ARG A 182 -2.52 -21.32 18.05
CA ARG A 182 -2.19 -20.69 19.34
C ARG A 182 -2.61 -19.23 19.34
N SER A 183 -2.89 -18.72 20.52
CA SER A 183 -3.06 -17.30 20.75
C SER A 183 -2.17 -16.84 21.90
N TYR A 184 -1.64 -15.64 21.79
CA TYR A 184 -0.75 -15.04 22.79
C TYR A 184 -1.23 -13.65 23.16
N TRP A 185 -0.95 -13.24 24.37
CA TRP A 185 -1.18 -11.89 24.80
C TRP A 185 -0.06 -10.97 24.31
N GLY A 186 -0.40 -9.85 23.70
CA GLY A 186 0.51 -8.87 23.11
C GLY A 186 0.21 -7.45 23.58
N GLY A 187 -0.02 -7.23 24.87
CA GLY A 187 -0.39 -5.92 25.41
C GLY A 187 -1.86 -5.58 25.14
N ASP A 188 -2.13 -4.49 24.42
CA ASP A 188 -3.48 -4.09 23.98
C ASP A 188 -3.98 -4.91 22.77
N HIS A 189 -3.13 -5.78 22.21
CA HIS A 189 -3.45 -6.70 21.12
C HIS A 189 -3.42 -8.15 21.57
N SER A 190 -4.08 -9.02 20.81
CA SER A 190 -3.92 -10.47 20.84
C SER A 190 -3.22 -10.94 19.56
N LEU A 191 -2.26 -11.83 19.71
CA LEU A 191 -1.51 -12.43 18.60
C LEU A 191 -2.10 -13.80 18.32
N PHE A 192 -2.49 -14.06 17.08
CA PHE A 192 -3.01 -15.36 16.66
C PHE A 192 -2.06 -16.00 15.67
N LEU A 193 -1.51 -17.14 16.06
CA LEU A 193 -0.71 -17.99 15.19
C LEU A 193 -1.64 -18.91 14.42
N GLY A 194 -1.63 -18.83 13.12
CA GLY A 194 -2.46 -19.62 12.22
C GLY A 194 -1.63 -20.59 11.38
N GLN A 195 -2.04 -21.86 11.34
CA GLN A 195 -1.52 -22.84 10.39
C GLN A 195 -2.29 -22.69 9.07
N VAL A 196 -1.57 -22.45 7.98
CA VAL A 196 -2.15 -22.24 6.66
C VAL A 196 -2.63 -23.58 6.09
N GLU A 197 -3.89 -23.63 5.69
CA GLU A 197 -4.55 -24.80 5.07
C GLU A 197 -4.78 -24.59 3.56
N PHE A 198 -4.83 -23.34 3.10
CA PHE A 198 -5.01 -22.97 1.70
C PHE A 198 -4.24 -21.69 1.41
N ALA A 199 -3.65 -21.58 0.22
CA ALA A 199 -3.03 -20.38 -0.28
C ALA A 199 -3.13 -20.27 -1.81
N ARG A 200 -3.49 -19.07 -2.30
CA ARG A 200 -3.58 -18.76 -3.73
C ARG A 200 -3.14 -17.31 -3.94
N TYR A 201 -2.50 -17.02 -5.07
CA TYR A 201 -2.21 -15.66 -5.48
C TYR A 201 -2.51 -15.46 -6.97
N GLY A 202 -2.83 -14.22 -7.34
CA GLY A 202 -3.05 -13.76 -8.70
C GLY A 202 -1.98 -12.79 -9.15
N GLU A 203 -2.16 -12.28 -10.36
CA GLU A 203 -1.35 -11.17 -10.89
C GLU A 203 -2.02 -9.84 -10.53
N GLY A 204 -1.23 -8.80 -10.28
CA GLY A 204 -1.71 -7.47 -9.92
C GLY A 204 -0.75 -6.76 -8.98
N ARG A 205 -1.21 -5.63 -8.44
CA ARG A 205 -0.43 -4.79 -7.52
C ARG A 205 -1.06 -4.80 -6.15
N PRO A 206 -0.28 -4.94 -5.07
CA PRO A 206 -0.82 -4.87 -3.73
C PRO A 206 -1.23 -3.44 -3.37
N LEU A 207 -2.32 -3.32 -2.59
CA LEU A 207 -2.60 -2.10 -1.86
C LEU A 207 -1.59 -1.97 -0.72
N LEU A 208 -0.90 -0.84 -0.67
CA LEU A 208 0.09 -0.55 0.38
C LEU A 208 -0.45 0.47 1.38
N PHE A 209 0.07 0.40 2.60
CA PHE A 209 -0.16 1.38 3.64
C PHE A 209 1.16 1.85 4.23
N HIS A 210 1.39 3.17 4.18
CA HIS A 210 2.61 3.81 4.67
C HIS A 210 2.30 5.22 5.17
N GLY A 211 2.93 5.65 6.25
CA GLY A 211 2.77 7.01 6.78
C GLY A 211 1.33 7.38 7.15
N GLY A 212 0.47 6.39 7.43
CA GLY A 212 -0.94 6.62 7.78
C GLY A 212 -1.89 6.75 6.57
N ARG A 213 -1.43 6.46 5.37
CA ARG A 213 -2.19 6.56 4.11
C ARG A 213 -1.99 5.35 3.22
N TYR A 214 -2.89 5.17 2.26
CA TYR A 214 -2.71 4.17 1.20
C TYR A 214 -1.69 4.69 0.19
N GLU A 215 -0.81 3.80 -0.22
CA GLU A 215 0.22 4.05 -1.22
C GLU A 215 0.04 3.08 -2.38
N ARG A 216 0.55 3.42 -3.55
CA ARG A 216 0.53 2.57 -4.74
C ARG A 216 1.93 2.36 -5.27
N LEU A 217 2.26 1.11 -5.60
CA LEU A 217 3.47 0.84 -6.36
C LEU A 217 3.24 1.29 -7.80
N THR A 218 4.00 2.24 -8.26
CA THR A 218 4.10 2.55 -9.69
C THR A 218 5.19 1.68 -10.29
N GLU A 219 4.88 0.98 -11.38
CA GLU A 219 5.86 0.08 -12.04
C GLU A 219 6.91 0.85 -12.83
N ASP A 220 6.60 2.09 -13.21
CA ASP A 220 7.52 2.90 -13.99
C ASP A 220 8.42 3.74 -13.08
N PRO A 221 9.69 3.33 -12.88
CA PRO A 221 10.62 4.09 -12.07
C PRO A 221 10.85 5.53 -12.61
N ARG A 222 10.45 5.82 -13.85
CA ARG A 222 10.54 7.15 -14.45
C ARG A 222 9.53 8.11 -13.84
N VAL A 223 8.39 7.63 -13.28
CA VAL A 223 7.42 8.48 -12.57
C VAL A 223 8.10 9.20 -11.41
N PHE A 224 8.96 8.49 -10.68
CA PHE A 224 9.67 9.05 -9.53
C PHE A 224 11.00 9.73 -9.91
N SER A 225 11.58 9.39 -11.06
CA SER A 225 12.86 9.96 -11.47
C SER A 225 12.74 11.34 -12.13
N SER A 226 11.55 11.72 -12.58
CA SER A 226 11.30 12.99 -13.24
C SER A 226 10.84 14.12 -12.29
N LEU A 227 10.39 13.75 -11.07
CA LEU A 227 9.93 14.71 -10.07
C LEU A 227 10.79 14.60 -8.80
N PRO A 228 11.21 15.73 -8.21
CA PRO A 228 11.82 15.74 -6.88
C PRO A 228 10.87 15.18 -5.82
N ALA A 229 11.42 14.48 -4.81
CA ALA A 229 10.62 13.86 -3.76
C ALA A 229 9.74 14.87 -2.99
N GLU A 230 10.27 16.09 -2.79
CA GLU A 230 9.59 17.19 -2.13
C GLU A 230 8.29 17.63 -2.84
N LEU A 231 8.22 17.44 -4.15
CA LEU A 231 7.01 17.73 -4.94
C LEU A 231 6.13 16.49 -5.08
N LEU A 232 6.73 15.32 -5.20
CA LEU A 232 6.02 14.06 -5.44
C LEU A 232 5.10 13.68 -4.25
N ASP A 233 5.61 13.75 -3.03
CA ASP A 233 4.88 13.37 -1.83
C ASP A 233 3.57 14.16 -1.64
N PRO A 234 3.55 15.50 -1.72
CA PRO A 234 2.30 16.26 -1.67
C PRO A 234 1.32 15.91 -2.80
N ILE A 235 1.82 15.73 -4.02
CA ILE A 235 0.98 15.40 -5.18
C ILE A 235 0.33 14.03 -4.98
N LEU A 236 1.10 13.01 -4.59
CA LEU A 236 0.58 11.66 -4.33
C LEU A 236 -0.44 11.63 -3.19
N ALA A 237 -0.21 12.43 -2.14
CA ALA A 237 -1.07 12.46 -0.97
C ALA A 237 -2.46 13.09 -1.22
N LEU A 238 -2.54 14.06 -2.13
CA LEU A 238 -3.72 14.88 -2.35
C LEU A 238 -4.41 14.58 -3.69
N GLY A 239 -3.77 13.79 -4.54
CA GLY A 239 -4.27 13.47 -5.87
C GLY A 239 -5.40 12.46 -5.86
N ARG A 240 -6.26 12.58 -6.88
CA ARG A 240 -7.29 11.58 -7.21
C ARG A 240 -6.96 10.93 -8.52
N GLU A 241 -6.99 9.61 -8.58
CA GLU A 241 -6.76 8.92 -9.85
C GLU A 241 -7.93 9.09 -10.80
N ARG A 242 -7.58 9.24 -12.07
CA ARG A 242 -8.49 9.22 -13.21
C ARG A 242 -7.96 8.29 -14.28
N SER A 243 -8.87 7.53 -14.91
CA SER A 243 -8.56 6.64 -16.02
C SER A 243 -9.26 7.10 -17.27
N TYR A 244 -8.56 6.98 -18.40
CA TYR A 244 -9.04 7.38 -19.72
C TYR A 244 -8.82 6.24 -20.71
N GLY A 245 -9.78 6.06 -21.63
CA GLY A 245 -9.65 5.15 -22.77
C GLY A 245 -8.89 5.79 -23.93
N ASP A 246 -8.58 4.99 -24.95
CA ASP A 246 -7.93 5.48 -26.16
C ASP A 246 -8.78 6.55 -26.87
N GLY A 247 -8.18 7.71 -27.16
CA GLY A 247 -8.82 8.84 -27.81
C GLY A 247 -9.67 9.73 -26.89
N ASP A 248 -9.80 9.39 -25.59
CA ASP A 248 -10.52 10.24 -24.65
C ASP A 248 -9.87 11.62 -24.53
N VAL A 249 -10.71 12.66 -24.51
CA VAL A 249 -10.26 14.05 -24.29
C VAL A 249 -10.04 14.27 -22.79
N ILE A 250 -8.83 14.66 -22.43
CA ILE A 250 -8.43 14.91 -21.04
C ILE A 250 -8.53 16.42 -20.73
N MET A 251 -8.07 17.26 -21.67
CA MET A 251 -8.13 18.72 -21.56
C MET A 251 -8.44 19.33 -22.93
N THR A 252 -9.20 20.41 -22.96
CA THR A 252 -9.56 21.16 -24.19
C THR A 252 -8.97 22.56 -24.16
N LEU A 253 -8.32 22.98 -25.24
CA LEU A 253 -7.76 24.31 -25.40
C LEU A 253 -8.79 25.41 -25.12
N GLY A 254 -8.45 26.35 -24.27
CA GLY A 254 -9.29 27.48 -23.89
C GLY A 254 -10.32 27.24 -22.80
N GLU A 255 -10.56 25.97 -22.40
CA GLU A 255 -11.44 25.66 -21.26
C GLU A 255 -10.79 26.08 -19.94
N PRO A 256 -11.58 26.47 -18.92
CA PRO A 256 -11.05 26.68 -17.58
C PRO A 256 -10.47 25.39 -17.02
N GLY A 257 -9.37 25.48 -16.29
CA GLY A 257 -8.76 24.33 -15.66
C GLY A 257 -8.18 24.69 -14.29
N ASP A 258 -8.49 23.85 -13.31
CA ASP A 258 -8.07 24.03 -11.92
C ASP A 258 -7.35 22.79 -11.35
N GLU A 259 -6.98 21.85 -12.22
CA GLU A 259 -6.28 20.64 -11.84
C GLU A 259 -4.95 20.49 -12.59
N LEU A 260 -3.92 20.16 -11.80
CA LEU A 260 -2.65 19.60 -12.27
C LEU A 260 -2.81 18.10 -12.40
N MET A 261 -2.28 17.49 -13.45
CA MET A 261 -2.29 16.05 -13.61
C MET A 261 -0.88 15.49 -13.83
N LEU A 262 -0.59 14.38 -13.16
CA LEU A 262 0.60 13.56 -13.37
C LEU A 262 0.20 12.30 -14.12
N VAL A 263 0.84 11.99 -15.24
CA VAL A 263 0.66 10.73 -15.96
C VAL A 263 1.30 9.61 -15.14
N LEU A 264 0.50 8.66 -14.66
CA LEU A 264 0.97 7.48 -13.92
C LEU A 264 1.31 6.33 -14.86
N GLU A 265 0.47 6.12 -15.88
CA GLU A 265 0.62 5.05 -16.87
C GLU A 265 0.06 5.49 -18.21
N GLY A 266 0.62 4.93 -19.29
CA GLY A 266 0.23 5.23 -20.66
C GLY A 266 0.89 6.48 -21.22
N SER A 267 0.30 7.04 -22.28
CA SER A 267 0.79 8.20 -23.00
C SER A 267 -0.37 9.11 -23.39
N VAL A 268 -0.12 10.41 -23.38
CA VAL A 268 -1.09 11.42 -23.83
C VAL A 268 -0.48 12.26 -24.96
N ARG A 269 -1.29 12.71 -25.89
CA ARG A 269 -0.92 13.61 -26.97
C ARG A 269 -1.32 15.04 -26.62
N VAL A 270 -0.35 15.93 -26.60
CA VAL A 270 -0.53 17.38 -26.37
C VAL A 270 -0.45 18.11 -27.69
N ARG A 271 -1.51 18.84 -28.05
CA ARG A 271 -1.60 19.61 -29.29
C ARG A 271 -1.96 21.05 -29.03
N LYS A 272 -1.15 21.94 -29.61
CA LYS A 272 -1.47 23.39 -29.74
C LYS A 272 -0.81 23.93 -31.01
N PRO A 273 -1.16 25.14 -31.47
CA PRO A 273 -0.50 25.74 -32.64
C PRO A 273 1.03 25.68 -32.52
N GLY A 274 1.68 24.99 -33.44
CA GLY A 274 3.14 24.84 -33.49
C GLY A 274 3.72 23.75 -32.55
N LEU A 275 2.89 22.98 -31.83
CA LEU A 275 3.36 21.90 -30.96
C LEU A 275 2.46 20.66 -31.08
N ASP A 276 3.06 19.50 -31.34
CA ASP A 276 2.41 18.19 -31.27
C ASP A 276 3.42 17.22 -30.64
N VAL A 277 3.23 16.90 -29.35
CA VAL A 277 4.16 16.07 -28.57
C VAL A 277 3.40 15.04 -27.74
N ALA A 278 4.05 13.92 -27.45
CA ALA A 278 3.57 12.94 -26.51
C ALA A 278 4.19 13.18 -25.13
N LEU A 279 3.38 13.03 -24.08
CA LEU A 279 3.82 12.96 -22.70
C LEU A 279 3.56 11.55 -22.18
N GLY A 280 4.53 10.98 -21.49
CA GLY A 280 4.45 9.65 -20.90
C GLY A 280 4.40 9.66 -19.38
N ALA A 281 4.51 8.47 -18.78
CA ALA A 281 4.54 8.31 -17.33
C ALA A 281 5.62 9.18 -16.67
N GLY A 282 5.27 9.83 -15.57
CA GLY A 282 6.12 10.76 -14.83
C GLY A 282 6.05 12.22 -15.29
N GLU A 283 5.31 12.52 -16.34
CA GLU A 283 5.20 13.88 -16.83
C GLU A 283 3.92 14.58 -16.33
N LEU A 284 4.06 15.88 -16.04
CA LEU A 284 2.97 16.73 -15.57
C LEU A 284 2.25 17.38 -16.75
N MET A 285 0.97 17.69 -16.59
CA MET A 285 0.15 18.50 -17.51
C MET A 285 -0.83 19.36 -16.72
N GLY A 286 -1.23 20.50 -17.29
CA GLY A 286 -2.16 21.45 -16.66
C GLY A 286 -1.53 22.30 -15.56
N GLU A 287 -0.20 22.34 -15.44
CA GLU A 287 0.52 23.10 -14.43
C GLU A 287 0.42 24.62 -14.65
N ILE A 288 0.29 25.06 -15.90
CA ILE A 288 0.28 26.49 -16.22
C ILE A 288 -1.01 27.13 -15.70
N GLU A 289 -2.14 26.52 -15.96
CA GLU A 289 -3.46 27.06 -15.59
C GLU A 289 -3.70 26.99 -14.07
N VAL A 290 -3.12 25.98 -13.43
CA VAL A 290 -3.18 25.88 -11.95
C VAL A 290 -2.42 27.02 -11.29
N LEU A 291 -1.31 27.48 -11.89
CA LEU A 291 -0.51 28.58 -11.38
C LEU A 291 -1.00 29.94 -11.87
N ASP A 292 -1.59 30.00 -13.07
CA ASP A 292 -2.19 31.21 -13.67
C ASP A 292 -3.68 31.01 -14.02
N PRO A 293 -4.59 31.14 -13.06
CA PRO A 293 -6.00 30.79 -13.23
C PRO A 293 -6.79 31.68 -14.19
N GLY A 294 -6.16 32.70 -14.75
CA GLY A 294 -6.81 33.64 -15.70
C GLY A 294 -6.73 33.21 -17.16
N GLY A 295 -5.90 32.22 -17.51
CA GLY A 295 -5.50 31.96 -18.90
C GLY A 295 -6.27 30.85 -19.65
N GLY A 296 -6.99 29.98 -19.00
CA GLY A 296 -7.57 28.77 -19.61
C GLY A 296 -6.52 27.75 -20.11
N ARG A 297 -6.95 26.55 -20.47
CA ARG A 297 -6.06 25.49 -20.98
C ARG A 297 -5.32 25.91 -22.24
N ILE A 298 -4.01 25.72 -22.29
CA ILE A 298 -3.13 26.18 -23.39
C ILE A 298 -2.95 25.15 -24.50
N ALA A 299 -3.50 23.96 -24.36
CA ALA A 299 -3.41 22.87 -25.33
C ALA A 299 -4.61 21.91 -25.21
N ASP A 300 -4.89 21.22 -26.31
CA ASP A 300 -5.71 20.00 -26.29
C ASP A 300 -4.86 18.82 -25.84
N ILE A 301 -5.39 17.99 -24.95
CA ILE A 301 -4.72 16.78 -24.49
C ILE A 301 -5.69 15.58 -24.63
N THR A 302 -5.22 14.55 -25.34
CA THR A 302 -5.97 13.32 -25.60
C THR A 302 -5.17 12.11 -25.17
N ALA A 303 -5.85 11.06 -24.71
CA ALA A 303 -5.24 9.79 -24.37
C ALA A 303 -4.78 9.03 -25.63
N GLU A 304 -3.57 8.48 -25.62
CA GLU A 304 -3.04 7.51 -26.61
C GLU A 304 -3.01 6.13 -25.97
N GLY A 305 -4.04 5.34 -26.23
CA GLY A 305 -4.28 4.09 -25.52
C GLY A 305 -4.85 4.30 -24.11
N PRO A 306 -4.93 3.26 -23.28
CA PRO A 306 -5.33 3.37 -21.88
C PRO A 306 -4.34 4.24 -21.08
N VAL A 307 -4.86 5.24 -20.36
CA VAL A 307 -4.07 6.19 -19.57
C VAL A 307 -4.60 6.26 -18.15
N ARG A 308 -3.69 6.29 -17.18
CA ARG A 308 -3.99 6.64 -15.80
C ARG A 308 -3.25 7.90 -15.39
N CYS A 309 -3.96 8.83 -14.79
CA CYS A 309 -3.42 10.09 -14.29
C CYS A 309 -3.78 10.27 -12.82
N LEU A 310 -2.95 11.00 -12.09
CA LEU A 310 -3.25 11.53 -10.77
C LEU A 310 -3.58 13.02 -10.93
N ALA A 311 -4.82 13.39 -10.62
CA ALA A 311 -5.29 14.78 -10.68
C ALA A 311 -5.23 15.42 -9.29
N VAL A 312 -4.62 16.60 -9.19
CA VAL A 312 -4.52 17.41 -7.97
C VAL A 312 -5.17 18.75 -8.22
N SER A 313 -6.15 19.11 -7.39
CA SER A 313 -6.78 20.41 -7.51
C SER A 313 -5.81 21.56 -7.16
N ARG A 314 -6.05 22.74 -7.75
CA ARG A 314 -5.30 23.94 -7.44
C ARG A 314 -5.27 24.25 -5.94
N GLU A 315 -6.42 24.15 -5.28
CA GLU A 315 -6.54 24.40 -3.83
C GLU A 315 -5.64 23.45 -3.03
N SER A 316 -5.71 22.15 -3.32
CA SER A 316 -4.89 21.14 -2.67
C SER A 316 -3.39 21.34 -2.92
N LEU A 317 -3.02 21.67 -4.18
CA LEU A 317 -1.62 21.94 -4.52
C LEU A 317 -1.09 23.16 -3.77
N LEU A 318 -1.81 24.28 -3.77
CA LEU A 318 -1.40 25.50 -3.07
C LEU A 318 -1.24 25.24 -1.57
N THR A 319 -2.18 24.55 -0.95
CA THR A 319 -2.09 24.15 0.47
C THR A 319 -0.82 23.34 0.75
N ALA A 320 -0.47 22.40 -0.14
CA ALA A 320 0.75 21.60 0.01
C ALA A 320 2.03 22.44 -0.14
N LEU A 321 2.04 23.37 -1.12
CA LEU A 321 3.19 24.24 -1.36
C LEU A 321 3.40 25.27 -0.22
N GLU A 322 2.33 25.72 0.41
CA GLU A 322 2.38 26.57 1.60
C GLU A 322 2.91 25.80 2.84
N ALA A 323 2.54 24.53 2.95
CA ALA A 323 2.97 23.68 4.06
C ALA A 323 4.45 23.28 3.98
N ASP A 324 5.01 23.09 2.77
CA ASP A 324 6.42 22.78 2.56
C ASP A 324 7.03 23.66 1.44
N PRO A 325 7.77 24.72 1.80
CA PRO A 325 8.41 25.61 0.80
C PRO A 325 9.38 24.89 -0.16
N ARG A 326 9.94 23.74 0.21
CA ARG A 326 10.80 22.95 -0.67
C ARG A 326 10.03 22.39 -1.86
N ALA A 327 8.76 22.02 -1.66
CA ALA A 327 7.89 21.58 -2.74
C ALA A 327 7.65 22.71 -3.77
N ALA A 328 7.55 23.97 -3.32
CA ALA A 328 7.44 25.12 -4.22
C ALA A 328 8.72 25.34 -5.04
N ILE A 329 9.90 25.18 -4.42
CA ILE A 329 11.18 25.26 -5.13
C ILE A 329 11.27 24.14 -6.17
N ALA A 330 10.96 22.90 -5.79
CA ALA A 330 10.99 21.74 -6.67
C ALA A 330 10.05 21.91 -7.88
N LEU A 331 8.83 22.40 -7.68
CA LEU A 331 7.91 22.72 -8.78
C LEU A 331 8.49 23.77 -9.73
N THR A 332 9.12 24.80 -9.18
CA THR A 332 9.77 25.86 -9.98
C THR A 332 10.91 25.29 -10.83
N GLU A 333 11.71 24.38 -10.30
CA GLU A 333 12.80 23.71 -11.02
C GLU A 333 12.28 22.85 -12.17
N VAL A 334 11.20 22.08 -11.95
CA VAL A 334 10.53 21.28 -12.99
C VAL A 334 10.03 22.18 -14.12
N LEU A 335 9.35 23.27 -13.80
CA LEU A 335 8.86 24.23 -14.78
C LEU A 335 10.01 24.88 -15.56
N ALA A 336 11.05 25.33 -14.88
CA ALA A 336 12.24 25.92 -15.51
C ALA A 336 12.95 24.93 -16.45
N ALA A 337 13.02 23.66 -16.08
CA ALA A 337 13.57 22.61 -16.94
C ALA A 337 12.71 22.38 -18.19
N ARG A 338 11.39 22.45 -18.07
CA ARG A 338 10.44 22.35 -19.18
C ARG A 338 10.56 23.52 -20.16
N PHE A 339 10.60 24.74 -19.67
CA PHE A 339 10.78 25.93 -20.52
C PHE A 339 12.10 25.92 -21.30
N ARG A 340 13.15 25.27 -20.76
CA ARG A 340 14.42 25.11 -21.49
C ARG A 340 14.38 24.06 -22.59
N ARG A 341 13.44 23.11 -22.54
CA ARG A 341 13.27 22.03 -23.54
C ARG A 341 12.30 22.40 -24.66
N THR A 342 11.49 23.41 -24.47
CA THR A 342 10.56 23.89 -25.48
C THR A 342 11.28 24.96 -26.29
N PRO A 343 11.53 24.73 -27.62
CA PRO A 343 12.23 25.66 -28.49
C PRO A 343 11.39 26.93 -28.73
#